data_7bf05eab0c1255d46cf3f8bce23750e4
#
_entry.id   7bf05eab0c1255d46cf3f8bce23750e4
#
_cell.length_a   1.000
_cell.length_b   1.000
_cell.length_c   1.000
_cell.angle_alpha   90.00
_cell.angle_beta   90.00
_cell.angle_gamma   90.00
#
_symmetry.space_group_name_H-M   'P 1'
#
loop_
_entity.id
_entity.type
_entity.pdbx_description
1 polymer ?
#
loop_
_entity_poly.entity_id
_entity_poly.type
_entity_poly.pdbx_seq_one_letter_code
_entity_poly.pdbx_strand_id
1 'polypeptide(L)'
;VNGTPADCVYLSMNGLFDFEFDLVVSGINSGANLGDDVLYSGTVGAAFEGRLMKQPAIAVSLAGPDVRAYNDKEDYAQAAKWVHDFIASGLPALPPRHIFNINIPDVPQLKGAQITYQGRRAQSKPITSHVDPRGRQVYWIGLAGEAVTDPQRVSSQIQSDFFAVANGYVSVTPIQMDATNYAVLEDLQISLSQ
;
A
#
# COMPACT_ATOMS: atom_id res chain seq x y z
N VAL A 1 -3.13 14.15 16.59
CA VAL A 1 -1.82 14.63 16.14
C VAL A 1 -1.99 15.39 14.84
N ASN A 2 -1.39 16.58 14.73
CA ASN A 2 -1.35 17.36 13.51
C ASN A 2 -0.04 17.07 12.77
N GLY A 3 -0.05 16.06 11.90
CA GLY A 3 1.12 15.57 11.17
C GLY A 3 0.71 14.51 10.15
N THR A 4 1.69 13.81 9.58
CA THR A 4 1.46 12.69 8.68
C THR A 4 0.98 11.45 9.44
N PRO A 5 0.38 10.44 8.78
CA PRO A 5 0.06 9.17 9.43
C PRO A 5 1.28 8.49 10.08
N ALA A 6 2.46 8.59 9.46
CA ALA A 6 3.70 8.08 10.03
C ALA A 6 4.10 8.80 11.34
N ASP A 7 3.92 10.13 11.40
CA ASP A 7 4.17 10.90 12.64
C ASP A 7 3.28 10.43 13.79
N CYS A 8 2.02 10.09 13.49
CA CYS A 8 1.10 9.57 14.50
C CYS A 8 1.60 8.25 15.12
N VAL A 9 2.02 7.31 14.26
CA VAL A 9 2.55 6.02 14.71
C VAL A 9 3.88 6.22 15.44
N TYR A 10 4.78 7.02 14.87
CA TYR A 10 6.08 7.32 15.49
C TYR A 10 5.94 7.85 16.92
N LEU A 11 5.09 8.87 17.12
CA LEU A 11 4.86 9.45 18.44
C LEU A 11 4.25 8.44 19.40
N SER A 12 3.29 7.66 18.94
CA SER A 12 2.62 6.65 19.76
C SER A 12 3.60 5.59 20.27
N MET A 13 4.51 5.13 19.41
CA MET A 13 5.47 4.08 19.73
C MET A 13 6.70 4.57 20.48
N ASN A 14 6.98 5.89 20.48
CA ASN A 14 8.21 6.45 21.02
C ASN A 14 7.97 7.41 22.20
N GLY A 15 7.03 7.09 23.08
CA GLY A 15 6.91 7.73 24.39
C GLY A 15 5.66 8.60 24.59
N LEU A 16 4.71 8.62 23.66
CA LEU A 16 3.42 9.28 23.89
C LEU A 16 2.55 8.49 24.90
N PHE A 17 2.74 7.20 24.98
CA PHE A 17 2.03 6.28 25.89
C PHE A 17 3.02 5.48 26.73
N ASP A 18 2.59 5.05 27.92
CA ASP A 18 3.39 4.27 28.93
C ASP A 18 3.14 2.77 28.82
N PHE A 19 2.64 2.30 27.69
CA PHE A 19 2.44 0.89 27.41
C PHE A 19 2.96 0.53 26.01
N GLU A 20 3.28 -0.75 25.82
CA GLU A 20 3.70 -1.28 24.53
C GLU A 20 2.48 -1.67 23.70
N PHE A 21 2.56 -1.44 22.38
CA PHE A 21 1.57 -1.90 21.43
C PHE A 21 1.93 -3.28 20.91
N ASP A 22 0.92 -4.12 20.68
CA ASP A 22 1.11 -5.46 20.12
C ASP A 22 1.19 -5.44 18.59
N LEU A 23 0.51 -4.50 17.94
CA LEU A 23 0.34 -4.45 16.48
C LEU A 23 0.13 -3.00 16.01
N VAL A 24 0.64 -2.69 14.84
CA VAL A 24 0.29 -1.47 14.09
C VAL A 24 -0.61 -1.85 12.92
N VAL A 25 -1.80 -1.24 12.88
CA VAL A 25 -2.73 -1.32 11.74
C VAL A 25 -2.95 0.09 11.23
N SER A 26 -2.51 0.37 10.01
CA SER A 26 -2.68 1.65 9.36
C SER A 26 -3.78 1.57 8.31
N GLY A 27 -4.82 2.38 8.44
CA GLY A 27 -5.98 2.38 7.54
C GLY A 27 -7.30 2.39 8.32
N ILE A 28 -8.44 2.11 7.69
CA ILE A 28 -8.58 1.69 6.28
C ILE A 28 -8.52 2.93 5.39
N ASN A 29 -7.57 2.96 4.44
CA ASN A 29 -7.43 4.05 3.48
C ASN A 29 -8.56 4.03 2.45
N SER A 30 -9.08 5.21 2.12
CA SER A 30 -9.96 5.41 0.97
C SER A 30 -9.11 5.44 -0.30
N GLY A 31 -9.17 4.40 -1.10
CA GLY A 31 -8.38 4.21 -2.32
C GLY A 31 -7.27 3.18 -2.20
N ALA A 32 -7.00 2.51 -3.30
CA ALA A 32 -6.01 1.46 -3.37
C ALA A 32 -4.57 1.98 -3.21
N ASN A 33 -3.72 1.15 -2.62
CA ASN A 33 -2.26 1.31 -2.61
C ASN A 33 -1.64 0.08 -3.29
N LEU A 34 -1.67 0.06 -4.63
CA LEU A 34 -1.27 -1.04 -5.48
C LEU A 34 0.01 -0.71 -6.26
N GLY A 35 0.86 -1.69 -6.46
CA GLY A 35 2.08 -1.54 -7.26
C GLY A 35 2.93 -0.37 -6.81
N ASP A 36 3.33 0.49 -7.76
CA ASP A 36 4.21 1.63 -7.51
C ASP A 36 3.60 2.70 -6.59
N ASP A 37 2.27 2.72 -6.41
CA ASP A 37 1.58 3.67 -5.53
C ASP A 37 2.03 3.53 -4.07
N VAL A 38 2.50 2.36 -3.69
CA VAL A 38 3.06 2.04 -2.35
C VAL A 38 4.13 3.05 -1.93
N LEU A 39 4.97 3.51 -2.86
CA LEU A 39 6.06 4.44 -2.60
C LEU A 39 5.60 5.84 -2.16
N TYR A 40 4.37 6.20 -2.48
CA TYR A 40 3.79 7.52 -2.19
C TYR A 40 2.70 7.46 -1.10
N SER A 41 2.45 6.27 -0.55
CA SER A 41 1.35 6.04 0.38
C SER A 41 1.69 6.43 1.81
N GLY A 42 0.94 7.36 2.38
CA GLY A 42 0.99 7.66 3.81
C GLY A 42 0.52 6.50 4.68
N THR A 43 -0.43 5.69 4.20
CA THR A 43 -0.93 4.48 4.88
C THR A 43 0.16 3.42 5.00
N VAL A 44 0.87 3.17 3.91
CA VAL A 44 1.99 2.22 3.90
C VAL A 44 3.17 2.74 4.72
N GLY A 45 3.48 4.04 4.61
CA GLY A 45 4.53 4.69 5.41
C GLY A 45 4.27 4.56 6.91
N ALA A 46 3.03 4.76 7.35
CA ALA A 46 2.64 4.59 8.75
C ALA A 46 2.78 3.14 9.23
N ALA A 47 2.43 2.15 8.40
CA ALA A 47 2.64 0.75 8.74
C ALA A 47 4.14 0.41 8.86
N PHE A 48 5.00 1.00 8.01
CA PHE A 48 6.45 0.82 8.12
C PHE A 48 7.05 1.35 9.44
N GLU A 49 6.41 2.30 10.13
CA GLU A 49 6.85 2.65 11.49
C GLU A 49 6.73 1.48 12.47
N GLY A 50 5.76 0.57 12.25
CA GLY A 50 5.60 -0.67 13.02
C GLY A 50 6.52 -1.85 12.63
N ARG A 51 7.43 -1.67 11.67
CA ARG A 51 8.26 -2.75 11.07
C ARG A 51 9.20 -3.51 12.03
N LEU A 52 9.42 -2.97 13.21
CA LEU A 52 10.29 -3.58 14.24
C LEU A 52 9.50 -4.27 15.35
N MET A 53 8.18 -4.30 15.25
CA MET A 53 7.33 -4.98 16.22
C MET A 53 7.45 -6.50 16.11
N LYS A 54 6.99 -7.21 17.14
CA LYS A 54 6.96 -8.69 17.16
C LYS A 54 5.98 -9.24 16.13
N GLN A 55 4.84 -8.55 15.94
CA GLN A 55 3.87 -8.90 14.90
C GLN A 55 4.10 -8.02 13.66
N PRO A 56 3.93 -8.56 12.44
CA PRO A 56 4.01 -7.76 11.23
C PRO A 56 2.96 -6.65 11.23
N ALA A 57 3.38 -5.40 11.02
CA ALA A 57 2.45 -4.30 10.84
C ALA A 57 1.64 -4.44 9.54
N ILE A 58 0.47 -3.82 9.51
CA ILE A 58 -0.50 -3.96 8.42
C ILE A 58 -0.87 -2.58 7.87
N ALA A 59 -0.76 -2.40 6.57
CA ALA A 59 -1.38 -1.31 5.82
C ALA A 59 -2.64 -1.83 5.14
N VAL A 60 -3.78 -1.16 5.31
CA VAL A 60 -5.07 -1.58 4.77
C VAL A 60 -5.67 -0.49 3.91
N SER A 61 -6.16 -0.86 2.73
CA SER A 61 -6.80 0.03 1.78
C SER A 61 -8.06 -0.60 1.19
N LEU A 62 -9.13 0.20 1.09
CA LEU A 62 -10.33 -0.16 0.34
C LEU A 62 -10.13 0.26 -1.13
N ALA A 63 -10.20 -0.69 -2.03
CA ALA A 63 -9.92 -0.51 -3.45
C ALA A 63 -11.20 -0.56 -4.28
N GLY A 64 -11.70 0.59 -4.72
CA GLY A 64 -12.88 0.69 -5.58
C GLY A 64 -12.78 1.85 -6.55
N PRO A 65 -13.57 1.86 -7.63
CA PRO A 65 -13.52 2.91 -8.64
C PRO A 65 -14.03 4.26 -8.11
N ASP A 66 -14.94 4.26 -7.14
CA ASP A 66 -15.61 5.45 -6.63
C ASP A 66 -15.14 5.89 -5.24
N VAL A 67 -14.09 5.30 -4.71
CA VAL A 67 -13.57 5.54 -3.36
C VAL A 67 -13.15 6.99 -3.13
N ARG A 68 -12.97 7.78 -4.19
CA ARG A 68 -12.71 9.23 -4.13
C ARG A 68 -13.95 10.10 -4.38
N ALA A 69 -15.09 9.51 -4.62
CA ALA A 69 -16.34 10.26 -4.65
C ALA A 69 -16.68 10.67 -3.21
N TYR A 70 -16.75 11.95 -2.96
CA TYR A 70 -17.12 12.58 -1.68
C TYR A 70 -18.60 12.28 -1.31
N ASN A 71 -19.02 11.05 -1.38
CA ASN A 71 -20.31 10.66 -0.82
C ASN A 71 -20.03 9.83 0.43
N ASP A 72 -20.60 10.19 1.55
CA ASP A 72 -20.53 9.58 2.87
C ASP A 72 -20.97 8.09 2.93
N LYS A 73 -20.80 7.33 1.84
CA LYS A 73 -21.37 5.99 1.66
C LYS A 73 -20.33 4.91 1.41
N GLU A 74 -19.04 5.19 1.68
CA GLU A 74 -18.03 4.14 1.69
C GLU A 74 -18.38 3.14 2.80
N ASP A 75 -18.75 1.93 2.40
CA ASP A 75 -19.04 0.86 3.35
C ASP A 75 -17.76 0.11 3.72
N TYR A 76 -17.09 0.56 4.75
CA TYR A 76 -15.90 -0.10 5.30
C TYR A 76 -16.22 -1.36 6.11
N ALA A 77 -17.49 -1.70 6.35
CA ALA A 77 -17.87 -2.77 7.26
C ALA A 77 -17.32 -4.14 6.81
N GLN A 78 -17.42 -4.45 5.51
CA GLN A 78 -16.88 -5.69 4.97
C GLN A 78 -15.35 -5.74 5.09
N ALA A 79 -14.67 -4.63 4.78
CA ALA A 79 -13.22 -4.53 4.89
C ALA A 79 -12.75 -4.64 6.34
N ALA A 80 -13.39 -3.92 7.25
CA ALA A 80 -13.09 -3.97 8.68
C ALA A 80 -13.29 -5.37 9.26
N LYS A 81 -14.40 -6.04 8.89
CA LYS A 81 -14.65 -7.42 9.31
C LYS A 81 -13.56 -8.36 8.79
N TRP A 82 -13.16 -8.25 7.52
CA TRP A 82 -12.12 -9.10 6.96
C TRP A 82 -10.78 -8.91 7.69
N VAL A 83 -10.39 -7.67 7.96
CA VAL A 83 -9.14 -7.35 8.68
C VAL A 83 -9.20 -7.89 10.12
N HIS A 84 -10.32 -7.70 10.80
CA HIS A 84 -10.53 -8.25 12.14
C HIS A 84 -10.33 -9.78 12.15
N ASP A 85 -10.99 -10.48 11.22
CA ASP A 85 -10.93 -11.94 11.15
C ASP A 85 -9.50 -12.41 10.78
N PHE A 86 -8.79 -11.69 9.90
CA PHE A 86 -7.41 -11.96 9.54
C PHE A 86 -6.47 -11.85 10.76
N ILE A 87 -6.63 -10.79 11.56
CA ILE A 87 -5.84 -10.60 12.79
C ILE A 87 -6.20 -11.68 13.82
N ALA A 88 -7.48 -11.94 14.02
CA ALA A 88 -7.98 -12.91 15.02
C ALA A 88 -7.56 -14.36 14.71
N SER A 89 -7.35 -14.70 13.43
CA SER A 89 -6.84 -16.02 13.02
C SER A 89 -5.35 -16.24 13.31
N GLY A 90 -4.65 -15.20 13.74
CA GLY A 90 -3.20 -15.19 13.92
C GLY A 90 -2.47 -14.79 12.63
N LEU A 91 -1.68 -13.72 12.70
CA LEU A 91 -0.95 -13.21 11.53
C LEU A 91 0.15 -14.18 11.12
N PRO A 92 0.31 -14.47 9.83
CA PRO A 92 1.48 -15.20 9.34
C PRO A 92 2.77 -14.45 9.69
N ALA A 93 3.80 -15.19 10.08
CA ALA A 93 5.09 -14.59 10.36
C ALA A 93 5.73 -14.03 9.08
N LEU A 94 6.34 -12.86 9.19
CA LEU A 94 7.18 -12.26 8.14
C LEU A 94 8.62 -12.11 8.65
N PRO A 95 9.61 -12.05 7.75
CA PRO A 95 10.95 -11.65 8.15
C PRO A 95 10.94 -10.23 8.78
N PRO A 96 11.94 -9.90 9.62
CA PRO A 96 12.05 -8.55 10.19
C PRO A 96 11.99 -7.47 9.10
N ARG A 97 11.42 -6.31 9.44
CA ARG A 97 11.30 -5.14 8.55
C ARG A 97 10.38 -5.35 7.34
N HIS A 98 9.49 -6.36 7.42
CA HIS A 98 8.41 -6.55 6.46
C HIS A 98 7.08 -6.16 7.09
N ILE A 99 6.13 -5.77 6.25
CA ILE A 99 4.74 -5.49 6.61
C ILE A 99 3.81 -6.17 5.62
N PHE A 100 2.53 -6.30 5.97
CA PHE A 100 1.49 -6.64 5.01
C PHE A 100 0.90 -5.37 4.41
N ASN A 101 0.89 -5.27 3.08
CA ASN A 101 0.08 -4.32 2.34
C ASN A 101 -1.17 -5.03 1.83
N ILE A 102 -2.32 -4.67 2.37
CA ILE A 102 -3.60 -5.34 2.11
C ILE A 102 -4.50 -4.38 1.35
N ASN A 103 -4.97 -4.81 0.18
CA ASN A 103 -5.96 -4.09 -0.61
C ASN A 103 -7.22 -4.92 -0.73
N ILE A 104 -8.33 -4.39 -0.25
CA ILE A 104 -9.64 -5.06 -0.21
C ILE A 104 -10.50 -4.43 -1.30
N PRO A 105 -10.96 -5.20 -2.30
CA PRO A 105 -11.82 -4.64 -3.33
C PRO A 105 -13.19 -4.25 -2.77
N ASP A 106 -13.68 -3.09 -3.20
CA ASP A 106 -15.04 -2.64 -2.90
C ASP A 106 -16.02 -3.35 -3.85
N VAL A 107 -16.45 -4.52 -3.44
CA VAL A 107 -17.36 -5.39 -4.19
C VAL A 107 -18.42 -5.98 -3.25
N PRO A 108 -19.62 -6.32 -3.76
CA PRO A 108 -20.69 -6.88 -2.92
C PRO A 108 -20.29 -8.16 -2.18
N GLN A 109 -19.41 -8.97 -2.77
CA GLN A 109 -18.94 -10.21 -2.17
C GLN A 109 -17.48 -10.48 -2.52
N LEU A 110 -16.63 -10.61 -1.50
CA LEU A 110 -15.24 -11.01 -1.65
C LEU A 110 -15.15 -12.50 -2.06
N LYS A 111 -14.28 -12.80 -3.03
CA LYS A 111 -14.03 -14.18 -3.48
C LYS A 111 -12.98 -14.93 -2.64
N GLY A 112 -12.47 -14.29 -1.57
CA GLY A 112 -11.39 -14.79 -0.73
C GLY A 112 -10.17 -13.88 -0.78
N ALA A 113 -9.01 -14.39 -0.35
CA ALA A 113 -7.76 -13.64 -0.33
C ALA A 113 -6.67 -14.38 -1.12
N GLN A 114 -5.73 -13.63 -1.67
CA GLN A 114 -4.57 -14.16 -2.38
C GLN A 114 -3.30 -13.48 -1.87
N ILE A 115 -2.24 -14.27 -1.69
CA ILE A 115 -0.88 -13.72 -1.60
C ILE A 115 -0.50 -13.23 -2.97
N THR A 116 0.01 -11.99 -3.02
CA THR A 116 0.29 -11.30 -4.27
C THR A 116 1.70 -10.72 -4.27
N TYR A 117 2.20 -10.38 -5.44
CA TYR A 117 3.38 -9.54 -5.58
C TYR A 117 2.98 -8.12 -5.95
N GLN A 118 3.82 -7.16 -5.61
CA GLN A 118 3.68 -5.75 -5.98
C GLN A 118 3.76 -5.60 -7.50
N GLY A 119 2.66 -5.22 -8.13
CA GLY A 119 2.59 -4.97 -9.56
C GLY A 119 3.31 -3.70 -9.99
N ARG A 120 3.13 -3.30 -11.24
CA ARG A 120 3.68 -2.05 -11.79
C ARG A 120 2.61 -1.28 -12.55
N ARG A 121 2.80 0.05 -12.65
CA ARG A 121 2.00 0.90 -13.52
C ARG A 121 2.76 1.28 -14.79
N ALA A 122 2.02 1.48 -15.86
CA ALA A 122 2.50 2.20 -17.02
C ALA A 122 2.74 3.67 -16.66
N GLN A 123 3.36 4.41 -17.57
CA GLN A 123 3.54 5.85 -17.40
C GLN A 123 2.19 6.55 -17.16
N SER A 124 2.16 7.45 -16.19
CA SER A 124 1.00 8.29 -15.88
C SER A 124 0.59 9.16 -17.07
N LYS A 125 -0.69 9.53 -17.15
CA LYS A 125 -1.17 10.46 -18.16
C LYS A 125 -0.56 11.85 -17.94
N PRO A 126 -0.40 12.64 -19.02
CA PRO A 126 0.14 14.00 -18.93
C PRO A 126 -0.66 14.87 -17.95
N ILE A 127 -0.02 15.87 -17.40
CA ILE A 127 -0.65 16.91 -16.60
C ILE A 127 -1.67 17.70 -17.46
N THR A 128 -2.68 18.24 -16.80
CA THR A 128 -3.60 19.22 -17.42
C THR A 128 -3.38 20.57 -16.77
N SER A 129 -3.27 21.62 -17.58
CA SER A 129 -3.10 22.99 -17.08
C SER A 129 -4.38 23.81 -17.29
N HIS A 130 -4.68 24.68 -16.33
CA HIS A 130 -5.78 25.63 -16.37
C HIS A 130 -5.35 26.98 -15.79
N VAL A 131 -6.13 28.02 -16.04
CA VAL A 131 -5.99 29.31 -15.39
C VAL A 131 -7.11 29.46 -14.35
N ASP A 132 -6.76 29.75 -13.09
CA ASP A 132 -7.76 29.95 -12.06
C ASP A 132 -8.51 31.30 -12.25
N PRO A 133 -9.63 31.57 -11.53
CA PRO A 133 -10.40 32.82 -11.65
C PRO A 133 -9.60 34.10 -11.30
N ARG A 134 -8.41 33.96 -10.70
CA ARG A 134 -7.50 35.07 -10.38
C ARG A 134 -6.38 35.24 -11.40
N GLY A 135 -6.44 34.51 -12.54
CA GLY A 135 -5.44 34.56 -13.60
C GLY A 135 -4.14 33.77 -13.32
N ARG A 136 -4.10 32.90 -12.29
CA ARG A 136 -2.92 32.10 -11.96
C ARG A 136 -2.95 30.77 -12.71
N GLN A 137 -1.81 30.39 -13.27
CA GLN A 137 -1.62 29.06 -13.87
C GLN A 137 -1.69 28.00 -12.77
N VAL A 138 -2.53 27.00 -12.95
CA VAL A 138 -2.66 25.83 -12.08
C VAL A 138 -2.51 24.54 -12.91
N TYR A 139 -1.97 23.49 -12.28
CA TYR A 139 -1.70 22.22 -12.93
C TYR A 139 -2.35 21.10 -12.16
N TRP A 140 -2.97 20.17 -12.89
CA TRP A 140 -3.53 18.94 -12.33
C TRP A 140 -2.63 17.78 -12.69
N ILE A 141 -2.30 16.97 -11.69
CA ILE A 141 -1.58 15.72 -11.90
C ILE A 141 -2.48 14.78 -12.72
N GLY A 142 -1.93 14.20 -13.78
CA GLY A 142 -2.62 13.26 -14.64
C GLY A 142 -3.00 11.98 -13.89
N LEU A 143 -3.94 11.23 -14.45
CA LEU A 143 -4.34 9.94 -13.89
C LEU A 143 -3.14 8.99 -13.87
N ALA A 144 -3.07 8.14 -12.85
CA ALA A 144 -2.09 7.07 -12.77
C ALA A 144 -2.16 6.17 -14.01
N GLY A 145 -1.03 5.63 -14.42
CA GLY A 145 -0.96 4.68 -15.53
C GLY A 145 -1.71 3.38 -15.22
N GLU A 146 -2.07 2.66 -16.26
CA GLU A 146 -2.72 1.35 -16.13
C GLU A 146 -1.78 0.31 -15.52
N ALA A 147 -2.34 -0.75 -14.95
CA ALA A 147 -1.56 -1.88 -14.46
C ALA A 147 -0.83 -2.57 -15.62
N VAL A 148 0.45 -2.87 -15.43
CA VAL A 148 1.27 -3.57 -16.42
C VAL A 148 1.50 -5.01 -15.96
N THR A 149 1.22 -5.95 -16.85
CA THR A 149 1.61 -7.35 -16.65
C THR A 149 3.11 -7.49 -16.91
N ASP A 150 3.86 -7.97 -15.93
CA ASP A 150 5.28 -8.29 -16.10
C ASP A 150 5.44 -9.78 -16.42
N PRO A 151 5.76 -10.15 -17.66
CA PRO A 151 5.92 -11.56 -18.04
C PRO A 151 7.01 -12.29 -17.26
N GLN A 152 8.02 -11.56 -16.75
CA GLN A 152 9.13 -12.16 -15.98
C GLN A 152 8.75 -12.46 -14.52
N ARG A 153 7.69 -11.82 -14.01
CA ARG A 153 7.19 -12.00 -12.64
C ARG A 153 5.97 -12.91 -12.56
N VAL A 154 5.42 -13.31 -13.70
CA VAL A 154 4.27 -14.22 -13.75
C VAL A 154 4.77 -15.62 -13.42
N SER A 155 4.74 -15.99 -12.14
CA SER A 155 4.65 -17.41 -11.79
C SER A 155 3.19 -17.81 -11.97
N SER A 156 2.94 -19.02 -12.47
CA SER A 156 1.58 -19.51 -12.75
C SER A 156 0.66 -19.58 -11.51
N GLN A 157 1.19 -19.33 -10.31
CA GLN A 157 0.48 -19.51 -9.05
C GLN A 157 0.29 -18.23 -8.24
N ILE A 158 1.18 -17.21 -8.38
CA ILE A 158 1.09 -15.94 -7.64
C ILE A 158 0.86 -14.83 -8.64
N GLN A 159 -0.22 -14.07 -8.44
CA GLN A 159 -0.63 -12.96 -9.29
C GLN A 159 -0.21 -11.60 -8.69
N SER A 160 -0.30 -10.52 -9.49
CA SER A 160 -0.10 -9.18 -8.98
C SER A 160 -1.25 -8.73 -8.08
N ASP A 161 -0.98 -7.76 -7.21
CA ASP A 161 -1.97 -7.08 -6.40
C ASP A 161 -3.10 -6.46 -7.24
N PHE A 162 -2.77 -5.86 -8.39
CA PHE A 162 -3.77 -5.35 -9.35
C PHE A 162 -4.70 -6.45 -9.86
N PHE A 163 -4.14 -7.60 -10.23
CA PHE A 163 -4.94 -8.73 -10.73
C PHE A 163 -5.91 -9.25 -9.67
N ALA A 164 -5.43 -9.46 -8.45
CA ALA A 164 -6.26 -9.96 -7.36
C ALA A 164 -7.45 -9.03 -7.09
N VAL A 165 -7.18 -7.74 -6.91
CA VAL A 165 -8.22 -6.73 -6.66
C VAL A 165 -9.22 -6.63 -7.80
N ALA A 166 -8.75 -6.56 -9.06
CA ALA A 166 -9.62 -6.48 -10.23
C ALA A 166 -10.54 -7.70 -10.38
N ASN A 167 -10.15 -8.85 -9.83
CA ASN A 167 -10.93 -10.09 -9.87
C ASN A 167 -11.76 -10.34 -8.59
N GLY A 168 -11.83 -9.38 -7.66
CA GLY A 168 -12.65 -9.46 -6.45
C GLY A 168 -12.01 -10.25 -5.30
N TYR A 169 -10.70 -10.46 -5.32
CA TYR A 169 -9.94 -11.06 -4.23
C TYR A 169 -9.25 -9.99 -3.39
N VAL A 170 -9.19 -10.20 -2.10
CA VAL A 170 -8.32 -9.42 -1.23
C VAL A 170 -6.87 -9.72 -1.61
N SER A 171 -6.12 -8.67 -1.92
CA SER A 171 -4.68 -8.75 -2.18
C SER A 171 -3.93 -8.63 -0.87
N VAL A 172 -3.08 -9.59 -0.56
CA VAL A 172 -2.18 -9.59 0.60
C VAL A 172 -0.75 -9.66 0.09
N THR A 173 -0.08 -8.51 0.04
CA THR A 173 1.29 -8.38 -0.46
C THR A 173 2.26 -8.19 0.70
N PRO A 174 3.17 -9.12 0.98
CA PRO A 174 4.28 -8.87 1.88
C PRO A 174 5.26 -7.90 1.21
N ILE A 175 5.55 -6.77 1.85
CA ILE A 175 6.49 -5.79 1.33
C ILE A 175 7.58 -5.49 2.34
N GLN A 176 8.77 -5.18 1.84
CA GLN A 176 9.94 -4.83 2.64
C GLN A 176 10.34 -3.38 2.42
N MET A 177 10.99 -2.79 3.40
CA MET A 177 11.43 -1.39 3.35
C MET A 177 12.68 -1.19 2.50
N ASP A 178 13.51 -2.22 2.36
CA ASP A 178 14.77 -2.11 1.64
C ASP A 178 14.55 -2.25 0.13
N ALA A 179 14.73 -1.15 -0.58
CA ALA A 179 14.62 -1.07 -2.04
C ALA A 179 15.98 -1.20 -2.75
N THR A 180 17.05 -1.54 -2.04
CA THR A 180 18.40 -1.67 -2.61
C THR A 180 18.45 -2.84 -3.60
N ASN A 181 18.92 -2.59 -4.80
CA ASN A 181 19.19 -3.67 -5.75
C ASN A 181 20.60 -4.23 -5.51
N TYR A 182 20.69 -5.23 -4.65
CA TYR A 182 21.95 -5.87 -4.29
C TYR A 182 22.67 -6.56 -5.47
N ALA A 183 21.92 -6.98 -6.49
CA ALA A 183 22.50 -7.72 -7.62
C ALA A 183 23.44 -6.89 -8.50
N VAL A 184 23.38 -5.56 -8.41
CA VAL A 184 24.21 -4.67 -9.26
C VAL A 184 25.30 -3.93 -8.47
N LEU A 185 25.42 -4.13 -7.15
CA LEU A 185 26.33 -3.34 -6.32
C LEU A 185 27.80 -3.59 -6.69
N GLU A 186 28.19 -4.85 -6.92
CA GLU A 186 29.57 -5.21 -7.25
C GLU A 186 29.99 -4.62 -8.60
N ASP A 187 29.13 -4.71 -9.61
CA ASP A 187 29.40 -4.16 -10.96
C ASP A 187 29.55 -2.63 -10.91
N LEU A 188 28.69 -1.96 -10.13
CA LEU A 188 28.77 -0.51 -9.95
C LEU A 188 30.04 -0.11 -9.20
N GLN A 189 30.45 -0.87 -8.18
CA GLN A 189 31.68 -0.59 -7.43
C GLN A 189 32.92 -0.68 -8.33
N ILE A 190 32.98 -1.68 -9.22
CA ILE A 190 34.05 -1.82 -10.20
C ILE A 190 34.06 -0.61 -11.15
N SER A 191 32.89 -0.19 -11.64
CA SER A 191 32.78 0.95 -12.55
C SER A 191 33.20 2.29 -11.94
N LEU A 192 33.02 2.47 -10.64
CA LEU A 192 33.43 3.69 -9.91
C LEU A 192 34.92 3.71 -9.55
N SER A 193 35.61 2.58 -9.71
CA SER A 193 37.04 2.43 -9.38
C SER A 193 37.95 2.61 -10.59
N GLN A 194 37.39 2.86 -11.77
CA GLN A 194 38.09 3.14 -13.03
C GLN A 194 38.16 4.67 -13.27
#